data_3a19e51249cf2f0a9f97b6c031a0c27f
#
_entry.id   3a19e51249cf2f0a9f97b6c031a0c27f
#
_cell.length_a   1.000
_cell.length_b   1.000
_cell.length_c   1.000
_cell.angle_alpha   90.00
_cell.angle_beta   90.00
_cell.angle_gamma   90.00
#
_symmetry.space_group_name_H-M   'P 1'
#
loop_
_entity.id
_entity.type
_entity.pdbx_description
1 polymer ?
#
loop_
_entity_poly.entity_id
_entity_poly.type
_entity_poly.pdbx_seq_one_letter_code
_entity_poly.pdbx_strand_id
1 'polypeptide(L)'
;QRVHIARALAQRPRLLILDEPTNHLDIHHQMEVLRLVCALPVTVVVALHDLNQALGCDRLAIMEKGRLAALGRPADVLTEARLASIFRVGSRGLTDPSDGHRVYRFIPLDRR
;
A
#
# COMPACT_ATOMS: atom_id res chain seq x y z
N GLN A 1 -7.07 -10.24 12.64
CA GLN A 1 -7.25 -8.90 12.02
C GLN A 1 -8.72 -8.59 11.74
N ARG A 2 -9.47 -9.56 11.21
CA ARG A 2 -10.90 -9.34 10.93
C ARG A 2 -11.69 -8.96 12.16
N VAL A 3 -11.38 -9.59 13.31
CA VAL A 3 -12.04 -9.29 14.57
C VAL A 3 -11.78 -7.85 15.00
N HIS A 4 -10.54 -7.38 14.86
CA HIS A 4 -10.18 -6.00 15.21
C HIS A 4 -10.88 -5.00 14.28
N ILE A 5 -10.96 -5.29 13.00
CA ILE A 5 -11.66 -4.44 12.04
C ILE A 5 -13.15 -4.39 12.37
N ALA A 6 -13.76 -5.54 12.65
CA ALA A 6 -15.19 -5.60 13.01
C ALA A 6 -15.50 -4.81 14.28
N ARG A 7 -14.64 -4.90 15.29
CA ARG A 7 -14.79 -4.13 16.53
C ARG A 7 -14.72 -2.63 16.28
N ALA A 8 -13.75 -2.20 15.45
CA ALA A 8 -13.61 -0.81 15.10
C ALA A 8 -14.85 -0.29 14.35
N LEU A 9 -15.37 -1.08 13.42
CA LEU A 9 -16.55 -0.72 12.63
C LEU A 9 -17.83 -0.65 13.48
N ALA A 10 -17.91 -1.43 14.54
CA ALA A 10 -19.06 -1.40 15.43
C ALA A 10 -19.25 -0.03 16.11
N GLN A 11 -18.20 0.78 16.19
CA GLN A 11 -18.25 2.13 16.72
C GLN A 11 -18.75 3.16 15.71
N ARG A 12 -19.07 2.76 14.47
CA ARG A 12 -19.54 3.61 13.38
C ARG A 12 -18.60 4.79 13.11
N PRO A 13 -17.31 4.54 12.81
CA PRO A 13 -16.36 5.63 12.59
C PRO A 13 -16.58 6.28 11.23
N ARG A 14 -16.14 7.52 11.08
CA ARG A 14 -16.00 8.17 9.78
C ARG A 14 -14.64 7.90 9.16
N LEU A 15 -13.67 7.61 10.00
CA LEU A 15 -12.28 7.36 9.62
C LEU A 15 -11.80 6.14 10.38
N LEU A 16 -11.22 5.20 9.68
CA LEU A 16 -10.60 4.01 10.24
C LEU A 16 -9.11 4.05 9.96
N ILE A 17 -8.30 3.88 10.99
CA ILE A 17 -6.84 3.84 10.86
C ILE A 17 -6.38 2.42 11.17
N LEU A 18 -5.68 1.81 10.21
CA LEU A 18 -5.14 0.46 10.34
C LEU A 18 -3.62 0.50 10.19
N ASP A 19 -2.92 -0.07 11.17
CA ASP A 19 -1.47 -0.14 11.16
C ASP A 19 -1.04 -1.55 10.75
N GLU A 20 -0.49 -1.65 9.55
CA GLU A 20 0.03 -2.89 9.00
C GLU A 20 -0.92 -4.09 9.15
N PRO A 21 -2.17 -3.98 8.65
CA PRO A 21 -3.17 -5.01 8.90
C PRO A 21 -2.82 -6.36 8.25
N THR A 22 -1.84 -6.38 7.35
CA THR A 22 -1.39 -7.59 6.66
C THR A 22 -0.16 -8.22 7.31
N ASN A 23 0.37 -7.60 8.35
CA ASN A 23 1.58 -8.07 9.02
C ASN A 23 1.37 -9.46 9.63
N HIS A 24 2.37 -10.34 9.48
CA HIS A 24 2.35 -11.72 9.99
C HIS A 24 1.30 -12.65 9.38
N LEU A 25 0.59 -12.21 8.35
CA LEU A 25 -0.37 -13.04 7.64
C LEU A 25 0.28 -13.73 6.43
N ASP A 26 -0.19 -14.93 6.09
CA ASP A 26 0.18 -15.54 4.83
C ASP A 26 -0.48 -14.78 3.66
N ILE A 27 -0.07 -15.10 2.44
CA ILE A 27 -0.51 -14.32 1.29
C ILE A 27 -2.02 -14.40 1.05
N HIS A 28 -2.62 -15.55 1.30
CA HIS A 28 -4.06 -15.73 1.16
C HIS A 28 -4.82 -14.79 2.10
N HIS A 29 -4.43 -14.78 3.37
CA HIS A 29 -5.06 -13.92 4.37
C HIS A 29 -4.76 -12.44 4.13
N GLN A 30 -3.55 -12.11 3.65
CA GLN A 30 -3.25 -10.74 3.26
C GLN A 30 -4.21 -10.23 2.19
N MET A 31 -4.46 -11.03 1.15
CA MET A 31 -5.37 -10.65 0.07
C MET A 31 -6.80 -10.50 0.57
N GLU A 32 -7.24 -11.38 1.47
CA GLU A 32 -8.57 -11.27 2.06
C GLU A 32 -8.75 -10.00 2.87
N VAL A 33 -7.77 -9.65 3.70
CA VAL A 33 -7.81 -8.43 4.52
C VAL A 33 -7.83 -7.19 3.63
N LEU A 34 -6.99 -7.14 2.61
CA LEU A 34 -6.96 -6.00 1.69
C LEU A 34 -8.29 -5.84 0.94
N ARG A 35 -8.88 -6.95 0.50
CA ARG A 35 -10.17 -6.90 -0.15
C ARG A 35 -11.26 -6.39 0.78
N LEU A 36 -11.25 -6.84 2.03
CA LEU A 36 -12.18 -6.38 3.04
C LEU A 36 -12.05 -4.87 3.29
N VAL A 37 -10.82 -4.41 3.47
CA VAL A 37 -10.53 -2.99 3.72
C VAL A 37 -10.99 -2.13 2.55
N CYS A 38 -10.73 -2.54 1.32
CA CYS A 38 -11.15 -1.79 0.13
C CYS A 38 -12.66 -1.72 -0.03
N ALA A 39 -13.40 -2.67 0.53
CA ALA A 39 -14.86 -2.72 0.43
C ALA A 39 -15.57 -1.95 1.54
N LEU A 40 -14.85 -1.43 2.54
CA LEU A 40 -15.46 -0.73 3.65
C LEU A 40 -16.06 0.61 3.22
N PRO A 41 -17.28 0.94 3.71
CA PRO A 41 -17.95 2.21 3.35
C PRO A 41 -17.49 3.39 4.22
N VAL A 42 -16.22 3.45 4.57
CA VAL A 42 -15.62 4.50 5.39
C VAL A 42 -14.30 4.91 4.79
N THR A 43 -13.81 6.08 5.16
CA THR A 43 -12.45 6.48 4.82
C THR A 43 -11.47 5.66 5.63
N VAL A 44 -10.52 5.01 4.96
CA VAL A 44 -9.52 4.17 5.61
C VAL A 44 -8.13 4.74 5.34
N VAL A 45 -7.38 4.92 6.40
CA VAL A 45 -5.94 5.19 6.33
C VAL A 45 -5.23 3.92 6.79
N VAL A 46 -4.41 3.36 5.93
CA VAL A 46 -3.72 2.10 6.21
C VAL A 46 -2.23 2.26 5.98
N ALA A 47 -1.43 1.81 6.95
CA ALA A 47 0.01 1.75 6.81
C ALA A 47 0.40 0.40 6.22
N LEU A 48 1.13 0.42 5.12
CA LEU A 48 1.56 -0.78 4.38
C LEU A 48 3.06 -0.73 4.14
N HIS A 49 3.69 -1.89 4.12
CA HIS A 49 5.09 -2.03 3.73
C HIS A 49 5.26 -2.49 2.29
N ASP A 50 4.32 -3.25 1.78
CA ASP A 50 4.40 -3.78 0.43
C ASP A 50 3.97 -2.71 -0.58
N LEU A 51 4.91 -2.29 -1.41
CA LEU A 51 4.67 -1.23 -2.38
C LEU A 51 3.67 -1.64 -3.47
N ASN A 52 3.62 -2.92 -3.83
CA ASN A 52 2.62 -3.40 -4.78
C ASN A 52 1.21 -3.39 -4.17
N GLN A 53 1.08 -3.68 -2.87
CA GLN A 53 -0.20 -3.54 -2.19
C GLN A 53 -0.66 -2.08 -2.15
N ALA A 54 0.27 -1.15 -1.98
CA ALA A 54 -0.02 0.28 -1.95
C ALA A 54 -0.58 0.80 -3.28
N LEU A 55 -0.29 0.14 -4.39
CA LEU A 55 -0.85 0.53 -5.70
C LEU A 55 -2.37 0.42 -5.76
N GLY A 56 -2.99 -0.39 -4.90
CA GLY A 56 -4.44 -0.55 -4.85
C GLY A 56 -5.16 0.56 -4.08
N CYS A 57 -4.46 1.50 -3.49
CA CYS A 57 -5.05 2.60 -2.75
C CYS A 57 -5.48 3.74 -3.67
N ASP A 58 -6.48 4.52 -3.25
CA ASP A 58 -6.91 5.69 -4.01
C ASP A 58 -5.87 6.79 -3.98
N ARG A 59 -5.27 7.00 -2.81
CA ARG A 59 -4.20 7.97 -2.60
C ARG A 59 -3.11 7.34 -1.74
N LEU A 60 -1.89 7.77 -1.99
CA LEU A 60 -0.71 7.25 -1.32
C LEU A 60 0.10 8.39 -0.73
N ALA A 61 0.48 8.22 0.53
CA ALA A 61 1.42 9.10 1.20
C ALA A 61 2.71 8.31 1.47
N ILE A 62 3.83 8.90 1.09
CA ILE A 62 5.14 8.33 1.42
C ILE A 62 5.73 9.14 2.56
N MET A 63 6.08 8.44 3.63
CA MET A 63 6.72 9.04 4.79
C MET A 63 8.19 8.67 4.80
N GLU A 64 9.02 9.64 5.11
CA GLU A 64 10.46 9.45 5.26
C GLU A 64 10.96 10.29 6.42
N LYS A 65 11.62 9.65 7.38
CA LYS A 65 12.21 10.30 8.55
C LYS A 65 11.22 11.23 9.28
N GLY A 66 9.98 10.75 9.43
CA GLY A 66 8.93 11.50 10.12
C GLY A 66 8.31 12.63 9.31
N ARG A 67 8.62 12.73 8.02
CA ARG A 67 8.10 13.79 7.15
C ARG A 67 7.33 13.20 5.98
N LEU A 68 6.39 13.96 5.48
CA LEU A 68 5.66 13.60 4.27
C LEU A 68 6.55 13.91 3.05
N ALA A 69 7.00 12.87 2.38
CA ALA A 69 7.85 13.01 1.19
C ALA A 69 7.03 13.21 -0.08
N ALA A 70 5.86 12.58 -0.17
CA ALA A 70 4.99 12.70 -1.33
C ALA A 70 3.57 12.31 -0.97
N LEU A 71 2.60 12.88 -1.69
CA LEU A 71 1.18 12.57 -1.52
C LEU A 71 0.49 12.71 -2.87
N GLY A 72 -0.29 11.73 -3.25
CA GLY A 72 -1.03 11.76 -4.50
C GLY A 72 -1.53 10.38 -4.90
N ARG A 73 -1.89 10.24 -6.17
CA ARG A 73 -2.27 8.94 -6.70
C ARG A 73 -1.04 8.03 -6.76
N PRO A 74 -1.20 6.71 -6.53
CA PRO A 74 -0.06 5.80 -6.49
C PRO A 74 0.83 5.88 -7.74
N ALA A 75 0.24 5.96 -8.92
CA ALA A 75 1.02 6.04 -10.17
C ALA A 75 1.87 7.31 -10.28
N ASP A 76 1.40 8.41 -9.67
CA ASP A 76 2.13 9.68 -9.70
C ASP A 76 3.19 9.76 -8.60
N VAL A 77 2.99 9.04 -7.52
CA VAL A 77 3.84 9.10 -6.33
C VAL A 77 4.97 8.07 -6.40
N LEU A 78 4.68 6.85 -6.85
CA LEU A 78 5.66 5.76 -6.92
C LEU A 78 6.43 5.82 -8.24
N THR A 79 7.30 6.80 -8.37
CA THR A 79 8.19 6.94 -9.53
C THR A 79 9.47 6.14 -9.32
N GLU A 80 10.13 5.77 -10.42
CA GLU A 80 11.42 5.06 -10.33
C GLU A 80 12.46 5.88 -9.58
N ALA A 81 12.49 7.20 -9.81
CA ALA A 81 13.41 8.09 -9.13
C ALA A 81 13.17 8.13 -7.62
N ARG A 82 11.90 8.21 -7.21
CA ARG A 82 11.54 8.26 -5.80
C ARG A 82 11.77 6.92 -5.10
N LEU A 83 11.48 5.81 -5.79
CA LEU A 83 11.77 4.48 -5.26
C LEU A 83 13.27 4.27 -5.06
N ALA A 84 14.09 4.76 -5.97
CA ALA A 84 15.54 4.68 -5.83
C ALA A 84 16.05 5.53 -4.67
N SER A 85 15.56 6.76 -4.52
CA SER A 85 16.08 7.69 -3.51
C SER A 85 15.59 7.39 -2.10
N ILE A 86 14.34 6.98 -1.94
CA ILE A 86 13.73 6.76 -0.62
C ILE A 86 13.87 5.31 -0.17
N PHE A 87 13.54 4.37 -1.04
CA PHE A 87 13.53 2.94 -0.70
C PHE A 87 14.80 2.21 -1.13
N ARG A 88 15.68 2.88 -1.86
CA ARG A 88 16.98 2.35 -2.30
C ARG A 88 16.85 1.09 -3.14
N VAL A 89 15.85 1.06 -4.01
CA VAL A 89 15.62 -0.05 -4.93
C VAL A 89 15.46 0.49 -6.35
N GLY A 90 15.93 -0.29 -7.32
CA GLY A 90 15.53 -0.11 -8.71
C GLY A 90 14.14 -0.69 -8.91
N SER A 91 13.44 -0.21 -9.91
CA SER A 91 12.09 -0.69 -10.17
C SER A 91 11.76 -0.63 -11.66
N ARG A 92 10.87 -1.53 -12.07
CA ARG A 92 10.24 -1.49 -13.38
C ARG A 92 8.75 -1.59 -13.20
N GLY A 93 8.02 -0.63 -13.76
CA GLY A 93 6.57 -0.71 -13.84
C GLY A 93 6.16 -1.64 -14.96
N LEU A 94 5.35 -2.62 -14.63
CA LEU A 94 4.81 -3.59 -15.57
C LEU A 94 3.29 -3.52 -15.52
N THR A 95 2.65 -3.81 -16.64
CA THR A 95 1.20 -3.88 -16.72
C THR A 95 0.80 -5.34 -16.84
N ASP A 96 -0.07 -5.80 -15.94
CA ASP A 96 -0.64 -7.14 -16.03
C ASP A 96 -1.61 -7.18 -17.21
N PRO A 97 -1.38 -8.00 -18.25
CA PRO A 97 -2.24 -8.02 -19.41
C PRO A 97 -3.63 -8.60 -19.12
N SER A 98 -3.80 -9.31 -18.01
CA SER A 98 -5.09 -9.92 -17.67
C SER A 98 -6.13 -8.91 -17.18
N ASP A 99 -5.70 -7.84 -16.51
CA ASP A 99 -6.61 -6.86 -15.90
C ASP A 99 -6.18 -5.41 -16.10
N GLY A 100 -5.03 -5.16 -16.70
CA GLY A 100 -4.51 -3.82 -16.91
C GLY A 100 -3.92 -3.16 -15.67
N HIS A 101 -3.85 -3.86 -14.55
CA HIS A 101 -3.27 -3.32 -13.34
C HIS A 101 -1.76 -3.20 -13.43
N ARG A 102 -1.24 -2.17 -12.80
CA ARG A 102 0.20 -1.93 -12.74
C ARG A 102 0.81 -2.66 -11.55
N VAL A 103 1.97 -3.26 -11.76
CA VAL A 103 2.78 -3.86 -10.71
C VAL A 103 4.22 -3.38 -10.87
N TYR A 104 4.97 -3.40 -9.77
CA TYR A 104 6.39 -3.10 -9.80
C TYR A 104 7.20 -4.36 -9.57
N ARG A 105 8.21 -4.52 -10.42
CA ARG A 105 9.29 -5.46 -10.18
C ARG A 105 10.44 -4.68 -9.56
N PHE A 106 10.90 -5.10 -8.38
CA PHE A 106 12.01 -4.45 -7.70
C PHE A 106 13.32 -5.12 -8.04
N ILE A 107 14.34 -4.31 -8.22
CA ILE A 107 15.67 -4.73 -8.64
C ILE A 107 16.66 -4.11 -7.68
N PRO A 108 17.68 -4.85 -7.21
CA PRO A 108 18.73 -4.23 -6.41
C PRO A 108 19.40 -3.10 -7.18
N LEU A 109 19.71 -2.01 -6.50
CA LEU A 109 20.48 -0.95 -7.10
C LEU A 109 21.88 -1.48 -7.43
N ASP A 110 22.43 -1.01 -8.56
CA ASP A 110 23.76 -1.40 -8.97
C ASP A 110 24.78 -0.90 -7.95
N ARG A 111 25.66 -1.81 -7.54
CA ARG A 111 26.71 -1.51 -6.58
C ARG A 111 28.03 -1.36 -7.29
N ARG A 112 28.54 -0.20 -7.27
CA ARG A 112 29.84 0.07 -7.84
C ARG A 112 30.70 0.89 -6.93
#